data_d2a5c1b961f14fd9d88bb4d3bf94b69f
#
_entry.id   d2a5c1b961f14fd9d88bb4d3bf94b69f
#
_cell.length_a   1.000
_cell.length_b   1.000
_cell.length_c   1.000
_cell.angle_alpha   90.00
_cell.angle_beta   90.00
_cell.angle_gamma   90.00
#
_symmetry.space_group_name_H-M   'P 1'
#
loop_
_entity.id
_entity.type
_entity.pdbx_description
1 polymer ?
#
loop_
_entity_poly.entity_id
_entity_poly.type
_entity_poly.pdbx_seq_one_letter_code
_entity_poly.pdbx_strand_id
1 'polypeptide(L)'
;MNDSVELLKNLKSAPVIAILRGVTPDKVMAIADQLVLAGVNVIEVPLNSPDPFKSIQLLRSELGPEIIVGAGTVLTVKDVEAIAKAGAQICISPNLDLDVVAAAHKNHLVAIPGVATSSEFFQAYKNNVRIMKLFPFSNLGIPFIKSLQSVSPTDAHLIPVGGVDIEDTFELVQAGALAVGIGNSLYDPKISKEEFIERCSRISKAISQFA
;
A
#
# COMPACT_ATOMS: atom_id res chain seq x y z
N MET A 1 17.52 -10.19 2.08
CA MET A 1 16.24 -10.87 2.36
C MET A 1 15.25 -10.39 1.33
N ASN A 2 14.39 -11.23 0.80
CA ASN A 2 13.56 -10.83 -0.34
C ASN A 2 12.38 -9.99 0.18
N ASP A 3 12.41 -8.66 -0.02
CA ASP A 3 11.40 -7.71 0.49
C ASP A 3 9.97 -8.08 0.09
N SER A 4 9.80 -8.75 -1.04
CA SER A 4 8.50 -9.29 -1.45
C SER A 4 7.97 -10.41 -0.54
N VAL A 5 8.84 -11.27 0.01
CA VAL A 5 8.43 -12.32 0.95
C VAL A 5 8.01 -11.72 2.28
N GLU A 6 8.76 -10.72 2.77
CA GLU A 6 8.43 -10.04 4.01
C GLU A 6 7.13 -9.21 3.86
N LEU A 7 6.96 -8.52 2.72
CA LEU A 7 5.72 -7.82 2.42
C LEU A 7 4.51 -8.76 2.42
N LEU A 8 4.61 -9.91 1.75
CA LEU A 8 3.53 -10.90 1.73
C LEU A 8 3.21 -11.44 3.12
N LYS A 9 4.22 -11.70 3.95
CA LYS A 9 4.03 -12.12 5.33
C LYS A 9 3.30 -11.07 6.15
N ASN A 10 3.74 -9.81 6.08
CA ASN A 10 3.12 -8.69 6.78
C ASN A 10 1.67 -8.48 6.35
N LEU A 11 1.39 -8.50 5.04
CA LEU A 11 0.04 -8.30 4.53
C LEU A 11 -0.91 -9.48 4.80
N LYS A 12 -0.39 -10.69 5.02
CA LYS A 12 -1.22 -11.83 5.45
C LYS A 12 -1.62 -11.75 6.92
N SER A 13 -0.77 -11.20 7.78
CA SER A 13 -1.05 -11.06 9.21
C SER A 13 -1.81 -9.77 9.55
N ALA A 14 -1.57 -8.70 8.79
CA ALA A 14 -2.22 -7.41 8.93
C ALA A 14 -2.57 -6.86 7.53
N PRO A 15 -3.74 -7.21 6.98
CA PRO A 15 -4.06 -6.98 5.57
C PRO A 15 -4.44 -5.53 5.25
N VAL A 16 -3.61 -4.59 5.71
CA VAL A 16 -3.81 -3.15 5.52
C VAL A 16 -2.52 -2.46 5.09
N ILE A 17 -2.60 -1.64 4.05
CA ILE A 17 -1.59 -0.64 3.70
C ILE A 17 -2.15 0.73 4.09
N ALA A 18 -1.49 1.41 5.04
CA ALA A 18 -1.85 2.76 5.42
C ALA A 18 -1.31 3.79 4.43
N ILE A 19 -2.19 4.60 3.85
CA ILE A 19 -1.86 5.63 2.86
C ILE A 19 -1.89 7.00 3.53
N LEU A 20 -0.72 7.59 3.79
CA LEU A 20 -0.58 8.85 4.50
C LEU A 20 -0.53 10.06 3.56
N ARG A 21 -1.58 10.23 2.75
CA ARG A 21 -1.66 11.35 1.80
C ARG A 21 -1.73 12.71 2.50
N GLY A 22 -0.79 13.60 2.14
CA GLY A 22 -0.74 14.95 2.69
C GLY A 22 -0.06 15.04 4.05
N VAL A 23 0.52 13.96 4.57
CA VAL A 23 1.31 13.99 5.80
C VAL A 23 2.56 14.86 5.60
N THR A 24 2.94 15.59 6.65
CA THR A 24 4.17 16.38 6.69
C THR A 24 5.25 15.70 7.53
N PRO A 25 6.54 15.96 7.28
CA PRO A 25 7.64 15.32 8.03
C PRO A 25 7.60 15.52 9.55
N ASP A 26 7.10 16.67 10.01
CA ASP A 26 6.95 16.96 11.44
C ASP A 26 5.86 16.13 12.14
N LYS A 27 4.89 15.61 11.38
CA LYS A 27 3.77 14.82 11.91
C LYS A 27 3.91 13.32 11.66
N VAL A 28 4.72 12.92 10.66
CA VAL A 28 4.71 11.56 10.15
C VAL A 28 5.03 10.50 11.21
N MET A 29 5.97 10.77 12.12
CA MET A 29 6.33 9.81 13.16
C MET A 29 5.21 9.61 14.17
N ALA A 30 4.61 10.70 14.69
CA ALA A 30 3.51 10.59 15.64
C ALA A 30 2.28 9.85 15.08
N ILE A 31 2.07 9.95 13.75
CA ILE A 31 1.01 9.21 13.04
C ILE A 31 1.42 7.75 12.86
N ALA A 32 2.64 7.48 12.44
CA ALA A 32 3.14 6.13 12.24
C ALA A 32 3.15 5.31 13.54
N ASP A 33 3.55 5.91 14.66
CA ASP A 33 3.54 5.25 15.98
C ASP A 33 2.13 4.74 16.36
N GLN A 34 1.09 5.54 16.11
CA GLN A 34 -0.30 5.13 16.37
C GLN A 34 -0.75 4.01 15.43
N LEU A 35 -0.32 4.03 14.16
CA LEU A 35 -0.62 2.96 13.20
C LEU A 35 0.07 1.65 13.58
N VAL A 36 1.34 1.71 13.98
CA VAL A 36 2.08 0.53 14.44
C VAL A 36 1.46 -0.05 15.71
N LEU A 37 1.06 0.79 16.66
CA LEU A 37 0.32 0.36 17.85
C LEU A 37 -1.04 -0.27 17.50
N ALA A 38 -1.67 0.15 16.40
CA ALA A 38 -2.90 -0.44 15.89
C ALA A 38 -2.68 -1.75 15.11
N GLY A 39 -1.43 -2.18 14.91
CA GLY A 39 -1.06 -3.41 14.21
C GLY A 39 -0.79 -3.24 12.71
N VAL A 40 -0.70 -2.01 12.20
CA VAL A 40 -0.36 -1.76 10.79
C VAL A 40 1.14 -1.94 10.57
N ASN A 41 1.51 -2.81 9.63
CA ASN A 41 2.91 -3.14 9.34
C ASN A 41 3.39 -2.61 7.98
N VAL A 42 2.51 -1.99 7.19
CA VAL A 42 2.86 -1.43 5.88
C VAL A 42 2.32 -0.01 5.76
N ILE A 43 3.22 0.95 5.52
CA ILE A 43 2.91 2.37 5.44
C ILE A 43 3.45 2.94 4.13
N GLU A 44 2.62 3.66 3.39
CA GLU A 44 3.06 4.42 2.21
C GLU A 44 2.81 5.92 2.34
N VAL A 45 3.77 6.71 1.87
CA VAL A 45 3.63 8.16 1.72
C VAL A 45 3.50 8.50 0.24
N PRO A 46 2.34 9.03 -0.20
CA PRO A 46 2.18 9.44 -1.60
C PRO A 46 3.09 10.63 -1.95
N LEU A 47 3.70 10.60 -3.15
CA LEU A 47 4.65 11.64 -3.58
C LEU A 47 4.02 13.03 -3.80
N ASN A 48 2.70 13.12 -3.84
CA ASN A 48 1.98 14.39 -3.82
C ASN A 48 1.69 14.92 -2.40
N SER A 49 2.36 14.38 -1.37
CA SER A 49 2.40 14.93 -0.01
C SER A 49 3.51 15.98 0.12
N PRO A 50 3.50 16.87 1.14
CA PRO A 50 4.59 17.79 1.41
C PRO A 50 5.88 17.04 1.81
N ASP A 51 7.01 17.36 1.18
CA ASP A 51 8.33 16.76 1.44
C ASP A 51 8.32 15.23 1.67
N PRO A 52 7.75 14.46 0.71
CA PRO A 52 7.47 13.04 0.91
C PRO A 52 8.74 12.21 1.12
N PHE A 53 9.83 12.56 0.46
CA PHE A 53 11.11 11.86 0.60
C PHE A 53 11.66 11.97 2.02
N LYS A 54 11.54 13.14 2.65
CA LYS A 54 11.94 13.36 4.04
C LYS A 54 11.07 12.55 5.01
N SER A 55 9.76 12.48 4.76
CA SER A 55 8.85 11.64 5.54
C SER A 55 9.21 10.16 5.44
N ILE A 56 9.51 9.65 4.23
CA ILE A 56 9.95 8.27 4.00
C ILE A 56 11.27 7.98 4.73
N GLN A 57 12.26 8.90 4.65
CA GLN A 57 13.54 8.76 5.34
C GLN A 57 13.37 8.66 6.86
N LEU A 58 12.54 9.53 7.46
CA LEU A 58 12.23 9.49 8.88
C LEU A 58 11.60 8.17 9.30
N LEU A 59 10.57 7.72 8.57
CA LEU A 59 9.93 6.43 8.84
C LEU A 59 10.93 5.28 8.77
N ARG A 60 11.82 5.27 7.77
CA ARG A 60 12.83 4.21 7.60
C ARG A 60 13.93 4.21 8.65
N SER A 61 14.29 5.41 9.19
CA SER A 61 15.32 5.50 10.22
C SER A 61 14.81 5.16 11.62
N GLU A 62 13.55 5.45 11.91
CA GLU A 62 12.99 5.38 13.26
C GLU A 62 12.13 4.13 13.52
N LEU A 63 11.48 3.58 12.49
CA LEU A 63 10.66 2.38 12.65
C LEU A 63 11.51 1.10 12.58
N GLY A 64 11.06 0.07 13.29
CA GLY A 64 11.69 -1.24 13.29
C GLY A 64 11.72 -1.93 11.91
N PRO A 65 12.60 -2.91 11.73
CA PRO A 65 12.76 -3.61 10.45
C PRO A 65 11.51 -4.41 10.02
N GLU A 66 10.61 -4.69 10.93
CA GLU A 66 9.33 -5.36 10.69
C GLU A 66 8.31 -4.47 9.98
N ILE A 67 8.49 -3.13 10.01
CA ILE A 67 7.60 -2.19 9.34
C ILE A 67 8.11 -1.90 7.93
N ILE A 68 7.28 -2.17 6.96
CA ILE A 68 7.56 -1.86 5.55
C ILE A 68 7.09 -0.45 5.23
N VAL A 69 8.00 0.35 4.71
CA VAL A 69 7.74 1.73 4.33
C VAL A 69 7.98 1.92 2.83
N GLY A 70 7.09 2.67 2.18
CA GLY A 70 7.27 2.99 0.79
C GLY A 70 6.60 4.26 0.31
N ALA A 71 6.55 4.41 -0.98
CA ALA A 71 5.95 5.55 -1.65
C ALA A 71 4.75 5.15 -2.49
N GLY A 72 3.71 6.00 -2.47
CA GLY A 72 2.59 5.94 -3.41
C GLY A 72 2.63 7.06 -4.43
N THR A 73 1.80 6.96 -5.45
CA THR A 73 1.71 7.95 -6.54
C THR A 73 3.06 8.14 -7.25
N VAL A 74 3.82 7.05 -7.41
CA VAL A 74 5.08 7.03 -8.15
C VAL A 74 4.75 6.97 -9.63
N LEU A 75 5.16 7.98 -10.42
CA LEU A 75 4.73 8.16 -11.80
C LEU A 75 5.89 8.14 -12.82
N THR A 76 7.12 8.29 -12.36
CA THR A 76 8.28 8.37 -13.25
C THR A 76 9.47 7.55 -12.73
N VAL A 77 10.38 7.21 -13.64
CA VAL A 77 11.67 6.56 -13.29
C VAL A 77 12.48 7.41 -12.29
N LYS A 78 12.43 8.73 -12.42
CA LYS A 78 13.11 9.66 -11.48
C LYS A 78 12.54 9.57 -10.08
N ASP A 79 11.21 9.42 -9.97
CA ASP A 79 10.57 9.21 -8.67
C ASP A 79 11.07 7.90 -8.04
N VAL A 80 11.17 6.82 -8.83
CA VAL A 80 11.69 5.53 -8.36
C VAL A 80 13.10 5.67 -7.79
N GLU A 81 13.99 6.36 -8.51
CA GLU A 81 15.37 6.60 -8.04
C GLU A 81 15.40 7.43 -6.74
N ALA A 82 14.50 8.42 -6.63
CA ALA A 82 14.41 9.27 -5.46
C ALA A 82 13.88 8.51 -4.23
N ILE A 83 12.83 7.70 -4.39
CA ILE A 83 12.30 6.89 -3.26
C ILE A 83 13.26 5.80 -2.84
N ALA A 84 14.00 5.19 -3.76
CA ALA A 84 15.05 4.23 -3.43
C ALA A 84 16.16 4.88 -2.58
N LYS A 85 16.60 6.09 -2.93
CA LYS A 85 17.56 6.87 -2.12
C LYS A 85 17.00 7.26 -0.75
N ALA A 86 15.69 7.46 -0.65
CA ALA A 86 15.00 7.72 0.63
C ALA A 86 14.84 6.47 1.49
N GLY A 87 15.21 5.27 0.98
CA GLY A 87 15.15 4.01 1.70
C GLY A 87 13.79 3.31 1.63
N ALA A 88 12.91 3.69 0.69
CA ALA A 88 11.66 2.98 0.44
C ALA A 88 11.90 1.50 0.09
N GLN A 89 10.95 0.64 0.42
CA GLN A 89 10.95 -0.80 0.11
C GLN A 89 9.88 -1.16 -0.93
N ILE A 90 8.80 -0.40 -0.99
CA ILE A 90 7.71 -0.59 -1.95
C ILE A 90 7.50 0.66 -2.81
N CYS A 91 7.15 0.43 -4.07
CA CYS A 91 6.86 1.43 -5.09
C CYS A 91 5.43 1.23 -5.60
N ILE A 92 4.50 2.10 -5.17
CA ILE A 92 3.09 2.00 -5.53
C ILE A 92 2.72 3.06 -6.54
N SER A 93 2.16 2.65 -7.68
CA SER A 93 1.71 3.54 -8.75
C SER A 93 0.18 3.51 -8.92
N PRO A 94 -0.46 4.56 -9.41
CA PRO A 94 -1.89 4.54 -9.70
C PRO A 94 -2.23 3.82 -11.01
N ASN A 95 -1.26 3.57 -11.86
CA ASN A 95 -1.38 2.96 -13.19
C ASN A 95 -0.27 1.95 -13.44
N LEU A 96 -0.39 1.18 -14.52
CA LEU A 96 0.67 0.32 -15.00
C LEU A 96 1.56 1.09 -15.99
N ASP A 97 2.76 1.41 -15.54
CA ASP A 97 3.86 1.93 -16.38
C ASP A 97 5.04 0.95 -16.28
N LEU A 98 5.41 0.34 -17.39
CA LEU A 98 6.43 -0.71 -17.42
C LEU A 98 7.84 -0.16 -17.18
N ASP A 99 8.11 1.10 -17.52
CA ASP A 99 9.40 1.74 -17.25
C ASP A 99 9.56 1.99 -15.74
N VAL A 100 8.48 2.40 -15.07
CA VAL A 100 8.42 2.53 -13.60
C VAL A 100 8.61 1.17 -12.92
N VAL A 101 7.94 0.13 -13.40
CA VAL A 101 8.09 -1.24 -12.89
C VAL A 101 9.52 -1.74 -13.05
N ALA A 102 10.10 -1.59 -14.24
CA ALA A 102 11.49 -2.01 -14.51
C ALA A 102 12.49 -1.25 -13.63
N ALA A 103 12.30 0.06 -13.46
CA ALA A 103 13.13 0.88 -12.58
C ALA A 103 12.99 0.45 -11.10
N ALA A 104 11.78 0.13 -10.63
CA ALA A 104 11.55 -0.38 -9.27
C ALA A 104 12.33 -1.69 -9.04
N HIS A 105 12.22 -2.65 -9.95
CA HIS A 105 12.96 -3.91 -9.86
C HIS A 105 14.48 -3.70 -9.87
N LYS A 106 14.98 -2.81 -10.73
CA LYS A 106 16.40 -2.46 -10.80
C LYS A 106 16.92 -1.86 -9.50
N ASN A 107 16.08 -1.13 -8.77
CA ASN A 107 16.40 -0.53 -7.48
C ASN A 107 15.99 -1.41 -6.29
N HIS A 108 15.69 -2.68 -6.50
CA HIS A 108 15.29 -3.66 -5.48
C HIS A 108 14.02 -3.30 -4.70
N LEU A 109 13.14 -2.46 -5.28
CA LEU A 109 11.84 -2.15 -4.70
C LEU A 109 10.78 -3.16 -5.15
N VAL A 110 9.82 -3.45 -4.28
CA VAL A 110 8.63 -4.22 -4.67
C VAL A 110 7.68 -3.30 -5.43
N ALA A 111 7.51 -3.56 -6.72
CA ALA A 111 6.58 -2.80 -7.57
C ALA A 111 5.14 -3.25 -7.33
N ILE A 112 4.24 -2.29 -7.08
CA ILE A 112 2.78 -2.50 -6.90
C ILE A 112 2.04 -1.52 -7.83
N PRO A 113 2.02 -1.78 -9.15
CA PRO A 113 1.33 -0.93 -10.11
C PRO A 113 -0.19 -1.04 -9.98
N GLY A 114 -0.88 0.06 -10.35
CA GLY A 114 -2.33 0.11 -10.48
C GLY A 114 -2.81 -0.54 -11.76
N VAL A 115 -3.86 -1.36 -11.66
CA VAL A 115 -4.55 -1.99 -12.79
C VAL A 115 -6.06 -1.88 -12.61
N ALA A 116 -6.79 -1.74 -13.71
CA ALA A 116 -8.25 -1.66 -13.75
C ALA A 116 -8.86 -2.62 -14.79
N THR A 117 -8.02 -3.33 -15.54
CA THR A 117 -8.45 -4.29 -16.58
C THR A 117 -7.64 -5.59 -16.48
N SER A 118 -8.20 -6.68 -17.00
CA SER A 118 -7.49 -7.95 -17.11
C SER A 118 -6.25 -7.85 -18.01
N SER A 119 -6.27 -7.02 -19.06
CA SER A 119 -5.10 -6.82 -19.93
C SER A 119 -3.94 -6.21 -19.17
N GLU A 120 -4.18 -5.17 -18.37
CA GLU A 120 -3.14 -4.55 -17.52
C GLU A 120 -2.63 -5.53 -16.45
N PHE A 121 -3.53 -6.30 -15.82
CA PHE A 121 -3.16 -7.33 -14.86
C PHE A 121 -2.19 -8.36 -15.45
N PHE A 122 -2.53 -8.96 -16.59
CA PHE A 122 -1.66 -9.95 -17.23
C PHE A 122 -0.39 -9.33 -17.80
N GLN A 123 -0.43 -8.08 -18.23
CA GLN A 123 0.76 -7.35 -18.65
C GLN A 123 1.72 -7.11 -17.46
N ALA A 124 1.21 -6.70 -16.30
CA ALA A 124 1.99 -6.57 -15.08
C ALA A 124 2.60 -7.92 -14.67
N TYR A 125 1.80 -8.99 -14.66
CA TYR A 125 2.26 -10.33 -14.30
C TYR A 125 3.39 -10.84 -15.20
N LYS A 126 3.29 -10.64 -16.52
CA LYS A 126 4.35 -10.98 -17.49
C LYS A 126 5.66 -10.23 -17.22
N ASN A 127 5.60 -9.05 -16.61
CA ASN A 127 6.74 -8.24 -16.22
C ASN A 127 7.18 -8.49 -14.75
N ASN A 128 6.94 -9.70 -14.23
CA ASN A 128 7.35 -10.15 -12.91
C ASN A 128 6.71 -9.41 -11.72
N VAL A 129 5.62 -8.69 -11.94
CA VAL A 129 4.81 -8.14 -10.85
C VAL A 129 3.95 -9.26 -10.26
N ARG A 130 3.91 -9.37 -8.93
CA ARG A 130 3.11 -10.38 -8.23
C ARG A 130 2.04 -9.76 -7.33
N ILE A 131 2.14 -8.49 -7.05
CA ILE A 131 1.16 -7.75 -6.24
C ILE A 131 0.68 -6.55 -7.07
N MET A 132 -0.60 -6.45 -7.35
CA MET A 132 -1.20 -5.38 -8.13
C MET A 132 -2.25 -4.64 -7.31
N LYS A 133 -2.22 -3.32 -7.39
CA LYS A 133 -3.24 -2.43 -6.85
C LYS A 133 -4.43 -2.39 -7.81
N LEU A 134 -5.63 -2.70 -7.33
CA LEU A 134 -6.87 -2.44 -8.07
C LEU A 134 -7.31 -0.99 -7.85
N PHE A 135 -7.23 -0.14 -8.87
CA PHE A 135 -7.47 1.30 -8.71
C PHE A 135 -8.12 1.94 -9.94
N PRO A 136 -9.13 2.83 -9.76
CA PRO A 136 -9.84 3.09 -8.49
C PRO A 136 -10.86 1.97 -8.18
N PHE A 137 -10.80 1.41 -6.97
CA PHE A 137 -11.60 0.23 -6.62
C PHE A 137 -13.10 0.53 -6.54
N SER A 138 -13.49 1.76 -6.18
CA SER A 138 -14.89 2.20 -6.18
C SER A 138 -15.61 1.96 -7.50
N ASN A 139 -14.90 1.89 -8.62
CA ASN A 139 -15.46 1.63 -9.95
C ASN A 139 -15.45 0.15 -10.34
N LEU A 140 -14.69 -0.69 -9.65
CA LEU A 140 -14.48 -2.11 -9.99
C LEU A 140 -15.35 -3.04 -9.15
N GLY A 141 -15.30 -2.89 -7.85
CA GLY A 141 -16.08 -3.67 -6.89
C GLY A 141 -15.64 -5.13 -6.74
N ILE A 142 -16.26 -5.82 -5.79
CA ILE A 142 -15.98 -7.24 -5.46
C ILE A 142 -16.17 -8.19 -6.66
N PRO A 143 -17.18 -8.02 -7.55
CA PRO A 143 -17.31 -8.88 -8.71
C PRO A 143 -16.07 -8.90 -9.61
N PHE A 144 -15.34 -7.78 -9.71
CA PHE A 144 -14.10 -7.73 -10.49
C PHE A 144 -12.98 -8.58 -9.85
N ILE A 145 -12.82 -8.53 -8.51
CA ILE A 145 -11.86 -9.38 -7.79
C ILE A 145 -12.14 -10.85 -8.11
N LYS A 146 -13.39 -11.30 -7.90
CA LYS A 146 -13.79 -12.71 -8.11
C LYS A 146 -13.58 -13.17 -9.56
N SER A 147 -13.96 -12.33 -10.52
CA SER A 147 -13.78 -12.64 -11.93
C SER A 147 -12.30 -12.74 -12.32
N LEU A 148 -11.48 -11.83 -11.84
CA LEU A 148 -10.06 -11.83 -12.14
C LEU A 148 -9.34 -13.02 -11.49
N GLN A 149 -9.67 -13.35 -10.25
CA GLN A 149 -9.10 -14.49 -9.53
C GLN A 149 -9.38 -15.84 -10.20
N SER A 150 -10.55 -15.99 -10.84
CA SER A 150 -10.91 -17.25 -11.52
C SER A 150 -9.94 -17.61 -12.65
N VAL A 151 -9.18 -16.66 -13.15
CA VAL A 151 -8.22 -16.82 -14.26
C VAL A 151 -6.78 -16.46 -13.89
N SER A 152 -6.56 -15.98 -12.67
CA SER A 152 -5.24 -15.49 -12.21
C SER A 152 -4.32 -16.65 -11.81
N PRO A 153 -3.01 -16.53 -12.05
CA PRO A 153 -2.03 -17.40 -11.43
C PRO A 153 -2.10 -17.35 -9.89
N THR A 154 -1.79 -18.44 -9.22
CA THR A 154 -1.95 -18.59 -7.75
C THR A 154 -0.98 -17.74 -6.94
N ASP A 155 0.09 -17.25 -7.56
CA ASP A 155 1.10 -16.36 -6.95
C ASP A 155 0.85 -14.87 -7.26
N ALA A 156 -0.27 -14.55 -7.92
CA ALA A 156 -0.69 -13.17 -8.16
C ALA A 156 -1.66 -12.70 -7.09
N HIS A 157 -1.43 -11.50 -6.56
CA HIS A 157 -2.15 -10.93 -5.44
C HIS A 157 -2.75 -9.57 -5.79
N LEU A 158 -3.93 -9.28 -5.24
CA LEU A 158 -4.69 -8.06 -5.51
C LEU A 158 -4.84 -7.23 -4.23
N ILE A 159 -4.68 -5.91 -4.35
CA ILE A 159 -4.89 -4.94 -3.28
C ILE A 159 -5.88 -3.87 -3.76
N PRO A 160 -7.14 -3.92 -3.35
CA PRO A 160 -8.12 -2.86 -3.61
C PRO A 160 -7.71 -1.53 -2.96
N VAL A 161 -7.77 -0.44 -3.73
CA VAL A 161 -7.43 0.91 -3.29
C VAL A 161 -8.33 1.94 -3.97
N GLY A 162 -8.72 2.97 -3.24
CA GLY A 162 -9.58 4.06 -3.77
C GLY A 162 -11.05 3.79 -3.58
N GLY A 163 -11.64 4.48 -2.59
CA GLY A 163 -13.01 4.26 -2.14
C GLY A 163 -13.16 2.99 -1.30
N VAL A 164 -12.12 2.63 -0.54
CA VAL A 164 -12.14 1.52 0.42
C VAL A 164 -12.16 2.11 1.82
N ASP A 165 -13.12 1.68 2.64
CA ASP A 165 -13.24 2.03 4.04
C ASP A 165 -12.62 0.95 4.96
N ILE A 166 -12.39 1.31 6.22
CA ILE A 166 -11.81 0.41 7.21
C ILE A 166 -12.67 -0.85 7.38
N GLU A 167 -13.97 -0.68 7.38
CA GLU A 167 -14.96 -1.74 7.58
C GLU A 167 -15.01 -2.74 6.44
N ASP A 168 -14.60 -2.34 5.22
CA ASP A 168 -14.59 -3.20 4.04
C ASP A 168 -13.48 -4.27 4.10
N THR A 169 -12.49 -4.09 5.00
CA THR A 169 -11.27 -4.92 5.04
C THR A 169 -11.59 -6.41 5.09
N PHE A 170 -12.46 -6.83 5.99
CA PHE A 170 -12.80 -8.24 6.15
C PHE A 170 -13.48 -8.82 4.89
N GLU A 171 -14.49 -8.13 4.37
CA GLU A 171 -15.24 -8.59 3.19
C GLU A 171 -14.33 -8.68 1.95
N LEU A 172 -13.44 -7.68 1.75
CA LEU A 172 -12.55 -7.66 0.60
C LEU A 172 -11.49 -8.77 0.68
N VAL A 173 -10.95 -9.05 1.86
CA VAL A 173 -10.01 -10.16 2.04
C VAL A 173 -10.73 -11.51 1.84
N GLN A 174 -11.95 -11.68 2.36
CA GLN A 174 -12.76 -12.88 2.12
C GLN A 174 -13.14 -13.04 0.63
N ALA A 175 -13.28 -11.94 -0.10
CA ALA A 175 -13.48 -11.96 -1.55
C ALA A 175 -12.20 -12.32 -2.33
N GLY A 176 -11.04 -12.40 -1.64
CA GLY A 176 -9.76 -12.86 -2.17
C GLY A 176 -8.72 -11.77 -2.38
N ALA A 177 -8.93 -10.56 -1.89
CA ALA A 177 -7.83 -9.58 -1.82
C ALA A 177 -6.75 -10.05 -0.82
N LEU A 178 -5.48 -9.76 -1.11
CA LEU A 178 -4.39 -10.00 -0.17
C LEU A 178 -4.47 -9.04 1.03
N ALA A 179 -4.80 -7.80 0.74
CA ALA A 179 -4.89 -6.70 1.69
C ALA A 179 -5.71 -5.57 1.05
N VAL A 180 -5.94 -4.49 1.79
CA VAL A 180 -6.58 -3.26 1.31
C VAL A 180 -5.67 -2.06 1.51
N GLY A 181 -5.73 -1.08 0.60
CA GLY A 181 -5.05 0.21 0.79
C GLY A 181 -6.04 1.28 1.23
N ILE A 182 -5.87 1.80 2.44
CA ILE A 182 -6.79 2.73 3.08
C ILE A 182 -6.15 4.12 3.17
N GLY A 183 -6.79 5.10 2.55
CA GLY A 183 -6.35 6.50 2.53
C GLY A 183 -7.23 7.40 3.41
N ASN A 184 -8.12 8.18 2.80
CA ASN A 184 -8.87 9.23 3.48
C ASN A 184 -9.75 8.76 4.64
N SER A 185 -10.26 7.53 4.61
CA SER A 185 -11.01 6.96 5.71
C SER A 185 -10.14 6.62 6.94
N LEU A 186 -8.81 6.54 6.76
CA LEU A 186 -7.85 6.36 7.83
C LEU A 186 -7.21 7.69 8.23
N TYR A 187 -6.62 8.40 7.28
CA TYR A 187 -5.87 9.62 7.52
C TYR A 187 -6.26 10.76 6.55
N ASP A 188 -6.52 11.93 7.12
CA ASP A 188 -6.65 13.22 6.44
C ASP A 188 -5.81 14.26 7.21
N PRO A 189 -5.04 15.15 6.56
CA PRO A 189 -4.22 16.16 7.24
C PRO A 189 -5.01 17.11 8.17
N LYS A 190 -6.33 17.19 8.01
CA LYS A 190 -7.24 18.07 8.78
C LYS A 190 -7.93 17.34 9.94
N ILE A 191 -7.75 16.03 10.04
CA ILE A 191 -8.37 15.22 11.11
C ILE A 191 -7.84 15.62 12.48
N SER A 192 -8.68 15.63 13.51
CA SER A 192 -8.22 15.82 14.88
C SER A 192 -7.44 14.62 15.37
N LYS A 193 -6.62 14.81 16.40
CA LYS A 193 -5.86 13.71 17.02
C LYS A 193 -6.78 12.65 17.59
N GLU A 194 -7.87 13.07 18.22
CA GLU A 194 -8.86 12.19 18.84
C GLU A 194 -9.55 11.31 17.79
N GLU A 195 -9.98 11.92 16.67
CA GLU A 195 -10.61 11.19 15.57
C GLU A 195 -9.62 10.23 14.90
N PHE A 196 -8.35 10.61 14.76
CA PHE A 196 -7.33 9.72 14.22
C PHE A 196 -7.09 8.50 15.11
N ILE A 197 -7.04 8.69 16.45
CA ILE A 197 -6.92 7.58 17.41
C ILE A 197 -8.14 6.64 17.33
N GLU A 198 -9.35 7.20 17.15
CA GLU A 198 -10.55 6.39 16.96
C GLU A 198 -10.45 5.54 15.68
N ARG A 199 -10.00 6.12 14.57
CA ARG A 199 -9.78 5.38 13.32
C ARG A 199 -8.69 4.30 13.47
N CYS A 200 -7.62 4.58 14.22
CA CYS A 200 -6.62 3.55 14.56
C CYS A 200 -7.21 2.40 15.38
N SER A 201 -8.11 2.69 16.32
CA SER A 201 -8.84 1.64 17.06
C SER A 201 -9.72 0.77 16.14
N ARG A 202 -10.40 1.38 15.16
CA ARG A 202 -11.19 0.64 14.16
C ARG A 202 -10.31 -0.24 13.27
N ILE A 203 -9.13 0.27 12.83
CA ILE A 203 -8.13 -0.52 12.09
C ILE A 203 -7.65 -1.72 12.90
N SER A 204 -7.29 -1.51 14.18
CA SER A 204 -6.86 -2.60 15.07
C SER A 204 -7.91 -3.69 15.18
N LYS A 205 -9.18 -3.29 15.28
CA LYS A 205 -10.32 -4.21 15.31
C LYS A 205 -10.52 -4.98 14.01
N ALA A 206 -10.29 -4.31 12.87
CA ALA A 206 -10.35 -4.96 11.56
C ALA A 206 -9.22 -5.99 11.41
N ILE A 207 -7.97 -5.62 11.78
CA ILE A 207 -6.80 -6.52 11.70
C ILE A 207 -6.96 -7.73 12.63
N SER A 208 -7.52 -7.56 13.84
CA SER A 208 -7.68 -8.65 14.81
C SER A 208 -8.56 -9.81 14.32
N GLN A 209 -9.32 -9.62 13.25
CA GLN A 209 -10.12 -10.67 12.62
C GLN A 209 -9.28 -11.68 11.81
N PHE A 210 -7.97 -11.40 11.62
CA PHE A 210 -7.04 -12.23 10.84
C PHE A 210 -5.91 -12.84 11.71
N ALA A 211 -5.93 -12.58 13.01
CA ALA A 211 -4.95 -13.08 13.99
C ALA A 211 -5.21 -14.55 14.40
#